data_177bb39972c504f8897f35a442ebadc3
#
_entry.id   177bb39972c504f8897f35a442ebadc3
#
_cell.length_a   1.000
_cell.length_b   1.000
_cell.length_c   1.000
_cell.angle_alpha   90.00
_cell.angle_beta   90.00
_cell.angle_gamma   90.00
#
_symmetry.space_group_name_H-M   'P 1'
#
loop_
_entity.id
_entity.type
_entity.pdbx_description
1 polymer ?
#
loop_
_entity_poly.entity_id
_entity_poly.type
_entity_poly.pdbx_seq_one_letter_code
_entity_poly.pdbx_strand_id
1 'polypeptide(L)'
;MKFNNGKSMKYLRIFFASIISFLFFISCSDIREDIPISAPKITLHKDGIKNPASPNFHGKLVSNANWDMKQCQQCHAANYNGGTAESSCYNCHKTPGGPEACNTCHGDFANTLRIAPPRALNGNILSSDRGVGAHTKHLYDNKIGKVVSCNQCHIEPASGFSDPSHIDNTPGAEIVFGSLSKLQTNVSGGFNYQSSLGNFVPNPGFDVSDGSCSNTYCHGYFKNGNLDNIVLFTAQSQGAACGTCHGNAATGNPLPKTPSQGGSHPPSLNCQQCHGDVVENNNGNYTIVNKEKHINGKLNVFDNEFEF
;
A
#
# COMPACT_ATOMS: atom_id res chain seq x y z
N MET A 1 96.37 36.10 -33.39
CA MET A 1 95.23 35.08 -33.40
C MET A 1 94.19 35.45 -32.36
N LYS A 2 93.02 35.92 -32.76
CA LYS A 2 91.89 36.17 -31.80
C LYS A 2 91.01 34.90 -31.75
N PHE A 3 91.08 34.19 -30.64
CA PHE A 3 90.23 33.05 -30.45
C PHE A 3 88.82 33.52 -30.22
N ASN A 4 87.90 32.98 -31.00
CA ASN A 4 86.47 33.35 -31.00
C ASN A 4 85.75 32.57 -29.87
N ASN A 5 85.93 32.98 -28.60
CA ASN A 5 85.44 32.33 -27.40
C ASN A 5 83.88 32.39 -27.22
N GLY A 6 83.20 33.21 -28.06
CA GLY A 6 81.72 33.42 -27.90
C GLY A 6 80.85 32.30 -28.44
N LYS A 7 81.27 31.57 -29.46
CA LYS A 7 80.54 30.47 -30.04
C LYS A 7 80.62 29.20 -29.20
N SER A 8 81.80 28.89 -28.67
CA SER A 8 82.02 27.71 -27.81
C SER A 8 81.14 27.74 -26.56
N MET A 9 80.97 28.90 -25.93
CA MET A 9 80.23 29.09 -24.72
C MET A 9 78.71 28.98 -24.95
N LYS A 10 78.21 29.29 -26.17
CA LYS A 10 76.76 29.08 -26.51
C LYS A 10 76.43 27.59 -26.68
N TYR A 11 77.34 26.84 -27.37
CA TYR A 11 77.13 25.40 -27.54
C TYR A 11 77.21 24.64 -26.20
N LEU A 12 78.10 25.06 -25.32
CA LEU A 12 78.18 24.47 -23.96
C LEU A 12 76.90 24.72 -23.12
N ARG A 13 76.32 25.90 -23.21
CA ARG A 13 75.05 26.22 -22.53
C ARG A 13 73.91 25.42 -23.09
N ILE A 14 73.83 25.25 -24.43
CA ILE A 14 72.76 24.42 -25.03
C ILE A 14 72.95 22.96 -24.67
N PHE A 15 74.16 22.44 -24.62
CA PHE A 15 74.47 21.09 -24.23
C PHE A 15 74.07 20.83 -22.74
N PHE A 16 74.40 21.73 -21.82
CA PHE A 16 73.94 21.61 -20.43
C PHE A 16 72.47 21.76 -20.28
N ALA A 17 71.78 22.63 -21.00
CA ALA A 17 70.37 22.77 -21.01
C ALA A 17 69.69 21.48 -21.53
N SER A 18 70.22 20.84 -22.56
CA SER A 18 69.75 19.58 -23.12
C SER A 18 69.88 18.41 -22.13
N ILE A 19 71.01 18.34 -21.40
CA ILE A 19 71.25 17.32 -20.38
C ILE A 19 70.30 17.51 -19.23
N ILE A 20 70.07 18.74 -18.74
CA ILE A 20 69.09 19.01 -17.68
C ILE A 20 67.70 18.68 -18.16
N SER A 21 67.28 19.00 -19.36
CA SER A 21 66.01 18.61 -19.93
C SER A 21 65.83 17.09 -20.02
N PHE A 22 66.86 16.37 -20.40
CA PHE A 22 66.86 14.91 -20.52
C PHE A 22 66.76 14.24 -19.15
N LEU A 23 67.35 14.82 -18.09
CA LEU A 23 67.22 14.32 -16.74
C LEU A 23 65.80 14.42 -16.16
N PHE A 24 64.98 15.35 -16.65
CA PHE A 24 63.56 15.41 -16.27
C PHE A 24 62.71 14.31 -16.89
N PHE A 25 63.13 13.67 -17.95
CA PHE A 25 62.41 12.58 -18.62
C PHE A 25 62.80 11.19 -18.09
N ILE A 26 63.83 11.07 -17.23
CA ILE A 26 64.23 9.79 -16.66
C ILE A 26 63.58 9.56 -15.27
N SER A 27 62.67 10.44 -14.83
CA SER A 27 61.84 10.15 -13.67
C SER A 27 60.74 9.17 -14.10
N CYS A 28 61.13 7.97 -14.44
CA CYS A 28 60.21 6.84 -14.35
C CYS A 28 59.86 6.70 -12.87
N SER A 29 58.64 7.04 -12.52
CA SER A 29 58.11 6.55 -11.27
C SER A 29 58.11 5.03 -11.34
N ASP A 30 58.91 4.38 -10.54
CA ASP A 30 58.75 2.95 -10.30
C ASP A 30 57.31 2.73 -9.93
N ILE A 31 56.59 1.94 -10.73
CA ILE A 31 55.25 1.47 -10.37
C ILE A 31 55.48 0.70 -9.08
N ARG A 32 54.94 1.22 -7.96
CA ARG A 32 55.07 0.55 -6.68
C ARG A 32 54.39 -0.80 -6.83
N GLU A 33 55.21 -1.86 -6.80
CA GLU A 33 54.74 -3.26 -6.80
C GLU A 33 53.88 -3.60 -5.60
N ASP A 34 53.85 -2.68 -4.60
CA ASP A 34 53.06 -2.81 -3.38
C ASP A 34 51.61 -2.31 -3.55
N ILE A 35 51.20 -1.81 -4.73
CA ILE A 35 49.81 -1.54 -5.04
C ILE A 35 49.11 -2.91 -5.28
N PRO A 36 48.19 -3.32 -4.42
CA PRO A 36 47.52 -4.59 -4.62
C PRO A 36 46.86 -4.62 -6.00
N ILE A 37 47.17 -5.63 -6.79
CA ILE A 37 46.63 -5.85 -8.15
C ILE A 37 45.14 -6.11 -8.12
N SER A 38 44.61 -6.48 -6.96
CA SER A 38 43.18 -6.60 -6.72
C SER A 38 42.73 -5.53 -5.73
N ALA A 39 41.71 -4.76 -6.10
CA ALA A 39 41.05 -3.87 -5.15
C ALA A 39 40.65 -4.67 -3.90
N PRO A 40 40.88 -4.14 -2.69
CA PRO A 40 40.46 -4.81 -1.47
C PRO A 40 38.96 -5.12 -1.58
N LYS A 41 38.58 -6.36 -1.30
CA LYS A 41 37.19 -6.76 -1.28
C LYS A 41 36.51 -6.02 -0.13
N ILE A 42 35.86 -4.92 -0.45
CA ILE A 42 35.08 -4.15 0.54
C ILE A 42 33.79 -4.90 0.79
N THR A 43 33.65 -5.49 1.97
CA THR A 43 32.40 -6.09 2.40
C THR A 43 31.60 -5.06 3.16
N LEU A 44 30.67 -4.37 2.47
CA LEU A 44 29.79 -3.36 3.07
C LEU A 44 28.64 -3.98 3.85
N HIS A 45 28.20 -5.16 3.45
CA HIS A 45 27.08 -5.85 4.06
C HIS A 45 27.55 -7.08 4.83
N LYS A 46 26.93 -7.30 5.98
CA LYS A 46 27.15 -8.51 6.77
C LYS A 46 26.62 -9.76 6.04
N ASP A 47 27.17 -10.92 6.36
CA ASP A 47 26.66 -12.19 5.84
C ASP A 47 25.17 -12.36 6.14
N GLY A 48 24.44 -12.97 5.22
CA GLY A 48 23.00 -13.18 5.33
C GLY A 48 22.13 -12.02 4.85
N ILE A 49 22.72 -10.99 4.21
CA ILE A 49 21.99 -9.83 3.69
C ILE A 49 20.83 -10.18 2.75
N LYS A 50 20.94 -11.28 1.99
CA LYS A 50 19.91 -11.77 1.07
C LYS A 50 19.00 -12.85 1.68
N ASN A 51 19.25 -13.29 2.91
CA ASN A 51 18.48 -14.35 3.56
C ASN A 51 17.39 -13.76 4.46
N PRO A 52 16.09 -13.94 4.17
CA PRO A 52 14.99 -13.41 4.98
C PRO A 52 15.01 -13.86 6.45
N ALA A 53 15.56 -15.05 6.74
CA ALA A 53 15.70 -15.56 8.10
C ALA A 53 16.87 -14.95 8.89
N SER A 54 17.78 -14.23 8.19
CA SER A 54 18.96 -13.63 8.82
C SER A 54 18.59 -12.38 9.63
N PRO A 55 19.24 -12.12 10.77
CA PRO A 55 19.17 -10.82 11.43
C PRO A 55 19.71 -9.68 10.57
N ASN A 56 20.58 -9.99 9.60
CA ASN A 56 21.19 -9.02 8.69
C ASN A 56 20.42 -8.88 7.36
N PHE A 57 19.21 -9.41 7.26
CA PHE A 57 18.41 -9.33 6.04
C PHE A 57 18.19 -7.87 5.60
N HIS A 58 18.39 -7.59 4.30
CA HIS A 58 18.29 -6.22 3.77
C HIS A 58 16.92 -5.57 3.99
N GLY A 59 15.83 -6.33 4.01
CA GLY A 59 14.51 -5.79 4.34
C GLY A 59 14.45 -5.15 5.73
N LYS A 60 15.22 -5.66 6.71
CA LYS A 60 15.35 -5.05 8.03
C LYS A 60 16.16 -3.75 7.99
N LEU A 61 17.18 -3.70 7.13
CA LEU A 61 17.97 -2.46 6.94
C LEU A 61 17.12 -1.37 6.31
N VAL A 62 16.32 -1.71 5.31
CA VAL A 62 15.38 -0.78 4.66
C VAL A 62 14.34 -0.29 5.66
N SER A 63 13.74 -1.19 6.44
CA SER A 63 12.79 -0.83 7.49
C SER A 63 13.40 0.10 8.55
N ASN A 64 14.62 -0.19 9.01
CA ASN A 64 15.34 0.65 9.97
C ASN A 64 15.74 2.03 9.41
N ALA A 65 15.80 2.15 8.09
CA ALA A 65 16.01 3.42 7.38
C ALA A 65 14.69 4.14 7.05
N ASN A 66 13.59 3.82 7.75
CA ASN A 66 12.26 4.33 7.47
C ASN A 66 11.86 4.13 5.99
N TRP A 67 12.18 2.95 5.46
CA TRP A 67 11.91 2.56 4.07
C TRP A 67 12.62 3.41 2.99
N ASP A 68 13.50 4.34 3.39
CA ASP A 68 14.31 5.13 2.45
C ASP A 68 15.43 4.26 1.85
N MET A 69 15.27 3.92 0.58
CA MET A 69 16.26 3.15 -0.18
C MET A 69 17.27 4.02 -0.94
N LYS A 70 17.16 5.36 -0.91
CA LYS A 70 18.04 6.26 -1.69
C LYS A 70 19.51 6.06 -1.36
N GLN A 71 19.84 5.76 -0.11
CA GLN A 71 21.21 5.47 0.29
C GLN A 71 21.80 4.24 -0.42
N CYS A 72 20.97 3.29 -0.85
CA CYS A 72 21.42 2.10 -1.58
C CYS A 72 21.86 2.43 -3.00
N GLN A 73 21.30 3.50 -3.59
CA GLN A 73 21.59 3.93 -4.96
C GLN A 73 23.06 4.34 -5.18
N GLN A 74 23.76 4.74 -4.12
CA GLN A 74 25.18 5.11 -4.20
C GLN A 74 26.05 3.98 -4.76
N CYS A 75 25.70 2.73 -4.48
CA CYS A 75 26.44 1.55 -4.92
C CYS A 75 25.65 0.68 -5.91
N HIS A 76 24.33 0.64 -5.81
CA HIS A 76 23.45 -0.22 -6.62
C HIS A 76 22.86 0.50 -7.84
N ALA A 77 23.35 1.68 -8.21
CA ALA A 77 22.82 2.61 -9.21
C ALA A 77 21.45 3.20 -8.86
N ALA A 78 21.10 4.30 -9.53
CA ALA A 78 19.84 5.02 -9.29
C ALA A 78 18.58 4.17 -9.54
N ASN A 79 18.68 3.15 -10.36
CA ASN A 79 17.61 2.21 -10.68
C ASN A 79 17.77 0.85 -9.99
N TYR A 80 18.67 0.72 -9.01
CA TYR A 80 18.97 -0.53 -8.27
C TYR A 80 19.39 -1.72 -9.12
N ASN A 81 19.88 -1.49 -10.34
CA ASN A 81 20.24 -2.53 -11.29
C ASN A 81 21.77 -2.68 -11.43
N GLY A 82 22.45 -2.95 -10.34
CA GLY A 82 23.88 -3.29 -10.32
C GLY A 82 24.79 -2.18 -9.79
N GLY A 83 25.08 -1.15 -10.57
CA GLY A 83 26.02 -0.08 -10.20
C GLY A 83 27.42 -0.60 -9.88
N THR A 84 28.16 0.09 -9.03
CA THR A 84 29.50 -0.32 -8.57
C THR A 84 29.48 -1.59 -7.70
N ALA A 85 28.31 -1.94 -7.17
CA ALA A 85 28.13 -3.16 -6.38
C ALA A 85 27.99 -4.43 -7.26
N GLU A 86 27.80 -4.27 -8.58
CA GLU A 86 27.56 -5.36 -9.55
C GLU A 86 26.44 -6.34 -9.15
N SER A 87 25.60 -5.94 -8.20
CA SER A 87 24.52 -6.76 -7.66
C SER A 87 23.17 -6.07 -7.88
N SER A 88 22.37 -6.64 -8.76
CA SER A 88 21.06 -6.13 -9.11
C SER A 88 19.98 -6.63 -8.14
N CYS A 89 19.13 -5.72 -7.65
CA CYS A 89 17.93 -6.06 -6.88
C CYS A 89 16.92 -6.83 -7.73
N TYR A 90 16.89 -6.61 -9.03
CA TYR A 90 15.99 -7.29 -9.97
C TYR A 90 16.26 -8.79 -10.14
N ASN A 91 17.40 -9.30 -9.65
CA ASN A 91 17.64 -10.74 -9.63
C ASN A 91 16.63 -11.51 -8.78
N CYS A 92 16.08 -10.86 -7.74
CA CYS A 92 15.06 -11.42 -6.85
C CYS A 92 13.71 -10.67 -6.95
N HIS A 93 13.74 -9.34 -7.07
CA HIS A 93 12.56 -8.49 -7.23
C HIS A 93 12.15 -8.40 -8.71
N LYS A 94 11.51 -9.45 -9.20
CA LYS A 94 11.21 -9.62 -10.64
C LYS A 94 9.88 -9.01 -11.08
N THR A 95 9.09 -8.48 -10.14
CA THR A 95 7.81 -7.83 -10.44
C THR A 95 8.03 -6.48 -11.13
N PRO A 96 7.09 -6.00 -11.94
CA PRO A 96 7.14 -4.62 -12.43
C PRO A 96 7.31 -3.63 -11.27
N GLY A 97 8.26 -2.70 -11.41
CA GLY A 97 8.69 -1.81 -10.32
C GLY A 97 9.86 -2.36 -9.49
N GLY A 98 10.21 -3.63 -9.63
CA GLY A 98 11.39 -4.21 -8.97
C GLY A 98 11.35 -4.09 -7.44
N PRO A 99 12.43 -3.58 -6.80
CA PRO A 99 12.46 -3.41 -5.35
C PRO A 99 11.45 -2.36 -4.82
N GLU A 100 10.98 -1.46 -5.67
CA GLU A 100 9.99 -0.42 -5.35
C GLU A 100 8.54 -0.85 -5.67
N ALA A 101 8.34 -2.11 -6.07
CA ALA A 101 7.00 -2.63 -6.31
C ALA A 101 6.18 -2.67 -5.00
N CYS A 102 4.91 -2.31 -5.07
CA CYS A 102 4.03 -2.19 -3.90
C CYS A 102 4.05 -3.44 -3.02
N ASN A 103 4.00 -4.63 -3.62
CA ASN A 103 3.99 -5.90 -2.90
C ASN A 103 5.37 -6.35 -2.35
N THR A 104 6.39 -5.53 -2.48
CA THR A 104 7.72 -5.79 -1.91
C THR A 104 7.73 -5.56 -0.39
N CYS A 105 7.10 -4.49 0.06
CA CYS A 105 7.11 -4.08 1.47
C CYS A 105 5.85 -4.54 2.21
N HIS A 106 4.70 -4.45 1.59
CA HIS A 106 3.42 -4.89 2.16
C HIS A 106 2.65 -5.73 1.14
N GLY A 107 1.86 -6.68 1.63
CA GLY A 107 1.15 -7.62 0.77
C GLY A 107 1.92 -8.93 0.53
N ASP A 108 1.58 -9.61 -0.55
CA ASP A 108 2.17 -10.91 -0.90
C ASP A 108 3.28 -10.73 -1.95
N PHE A 109 4.51 -10.94 -1.52
CA PHE A 109 5.69 -10.83 -2.38
C PHE A 109 5.61 -11.76 -3.63
N ALA A 110 4.97 -12.91 -3.49
CA ALA A 110 4.83 -13.87 -4.58
C ALA A 110 3.65 -13.57 -5.53
N ASN A 111 2.73 -12.68 -5.14
CA ASN A 111 1.53 -12.39 -5.90
C ASN A 111 1.38 -10.88 -6.15
N THR A 112 1.66 -10.46 -7.38
CA THR A 112 1.63 -9.05 -7.80
C THR A 112 0.23 -8.40 -7.71
N LEU A 113 -0.83 -9.19 -7.65
CA LEU A 113 -2.20 -8.69 -7.49
C LEU A 113 -2.59 -8.47 -6.02
N ARG A 114 -1.76 -8.91 -5.07
CA ARG A 114 -1.99 -8.75 -3.63
C ARG A 114 -1.01 -7.73 -3.05
N ILE A 115 -1.28 -6.47 -3.30
CA ILE A 115 -0.45 -5.34 -2.86
C ILE A 115 -0.81 -4.84 -1.45
N ALA A 116 -1.96 -5.22 -0.92
CA ALA A 116 -2.37 -4.88 0.45
C ALA A 116 -2.12 -6.04 1.42
N PRO A 117 -2.01 -5.77 2.73
CA PRO A 117 -1.89 -6.83 3.73
C PRO A 117 -2.98 -7.92 3.60
N PRO A 118 -2.68 -9.16 4.00
CA PRO A 118 -1.44 -9.66 4.55
C PRO A 118 -0.32 -9.81 3.49
N ARG A 119 0.91 -9.54 3.79
CA ARG A 119 1.64 -9.29 5.02
C ARG A 119 1.71 -7.79 5.33
N ALA A 120 1.66 -7.42 6.61
CA ALA A 120 1.90 -6.06 7.08
C ALA A 120 3.40 -5.72 7.14
N LEU A 121 3.75 -4.43 7.27
CA LEU A 121 5.15 -3.95 7.36
C LEU A 121 5.94 -4.57 8.53
N ASN A 122 5.28 -4.90 9.63
CA ASN A 122 5.89 -5.61 10.76
C ASN A 122 6.10 -7.11 10.52
N GLY A 123 5.71 -7.62 9.35
CA GLY A 123 5.81 -9.03 8.97
C GLY A 123 4.63 -9.89 9.38
N ASN A 124 3.65 -9.38 10.11
CA ASN A 124 2.47 -10.14 10.56
C ASN A 124 1.51 -10.45 9.40
N ILE A 125 0.83 -11.59 9.54
CA ILE A 125 -0.13 -12.09 8.55
C ILE A 125 -1.52 -12.34 9.15
N LEU A 126 -1.65 -12.25 10.46
CA LEU A 126 -2.91 -12.54 11.16
C LEU A 126 -3.84 -11.33 11.13
N SER A 127 -5.12 -11.55 10.86
CA SER A 127 -6.15 -10.50 10.85
C SER A 127 -6.39 -9.83 12.22
N SER A 128 -5.87 -10.40 13.29
CA SER A 128 -5.84 -9.77 14.61
C SER A 128 -4.77 -8.68 14.74
N ASP A 129 -3.79 -8.64 13.84
CA ASP A 129 -2.81 -7.55 13.76
C ASP A 129 -3.43 -6.35 13.03
N ARG A 130 -3.23 -5.13 13.56
CA ARG A 130 -3.80 -3.91 12.97
C ARG A 130 -3.30 -3.61 11.57
N GLY A 131 -2.05 -3.95 11.28
CA GLY A 131 -1.51 -3.77 9.94
C GLY A 131 -2.13 -4.72 8.90
N VAL A 132 -2.75 -5.81 9.35
CA VAL A 132 -3.45 -6.78 8.49
C VAL A 132 -4.96 -6.57 8.52
N GLY A 133 -5.56 -6.65 9.69
CA GLY A 133 -6.99 -6.43 9.92
C GLY A 133 -7.92 -7.03 8.87
N ALA A 134 -8.88 -6.26 8.47
CA ALA A 134 -9.91 -6.65 7.52
C ALA A 134 -9.55 -6.42 6.03
N HIS A 135 -8.28 -6.10 5.69
CA HIS A 135 -7.88 -5.84 4.30
C HIS A 135 -8.35 -6.94 3.34
N THR A 136 -8.09 -8.20 3.68
CA THR A 136 -8.49 -9.33 2.82
C THR A 136 -10.00 -9.33 2.55
N LYS A 137 -10.83 -9.00 3.58
CA LYS A 137 -12.29 -8.98 3.44
C LYS A 137 -12.79 -7.84 2.58
N HIS A 138 -12.14 -6.69 2.64
CA HIS A 138 -12.55 -5.53 1.86
C HIS A 138 -12.04 -5.58 0.41
N LEU A 139 -10.82 -6.08 0.20
CA LEU A 139 -10.13 -5.94 -1.08
C LEU A 139 -10.15 -7.21 -1.95
N TYR A 140 -10.27 -8.40 -1.33
CA TYR A 140 -10.09 -9.65 -2.08
C TYR A 140 -11.21 -10.67 -1.88
N ASP A 141 -11.81 -10.74 -0.70
CA ASP A 141 -12.79 -11.77 -0.32
C ASP A 141 -14.03 -11.14 0.33
N ASN A 142 -14.58 -10.10 -0.29
CA ASN A 142 -15.83 -9.54 0.18
C ASN A 142 -16.99 -10.49 -0.20
N LYS A 143 -17.69 -10.96 0.82
CA LYS A 143 -18.80 -11.93 0.64
C LYS A 143 -20.14 -11.26 0.45
N ILE A 144 -20.30 -10.05 0.97
CA ILE A 144 -21.61 -9.37 1.02
C ILE A 144 -21.70 -8.15 0.09
N GLY A 145 -20.58 -7.66 -0.42
CA GLY A 145 -20.56 -6.51 -1.32
C GLY A 145 -19.44 -6.60 -2.35
N LYS A 146 -19.36 -5.60 -3.19
CA LYS A 146 -18.23 -5.39 -4.09
C LYS A 146 -16.94 -5.21 -3.30
N VAL A 147 -15.82 -5.69 -3.84
CA VAL A 147 -14.51 -5.32 -3.31
C VAL A 147 -14.29 -3.82 -3.46
N VAL A 148 -13.73 -3.20 -2.44
CA VAL A 148 -13.48 -1.76 -2.44
C VAL A 148 -12.04 -1.47 -2.86
N SER A 149 -11.80 -0.28 -3.41
CA SER A 149 -10.45 0.17 -3.74
C SER A 149 -9.75 0.78 -2.51
N CYS A 150 -8.42 0.85 -2.57
CA CYS A 150 -7.58 1.36 -1.47
C CYS A 150 -7.98 2.77 -1.06
N ASN A 151 -8.36 3.61 -2.02
CA ASN A 151 -8.76 5.01 -1.82
C ASN A 151 -10.10 5.18 -1.09
N GLN A 152 -10.79 4.10 -0.74
CA GLN A 152 -11.94 4.19 0.15
C GLN A 152 -11.55 4.35 1.63
N CYS A 153 -10.28 4.07 1.97
CA CYS A 153 -9.77 4.19 3.33
C CYS A 153 -8.42 4.91 3.42
N HIS A 154 -7.64 4.97 2.33
CA HIS A 154 -6.30 5.53 2.31
C HIS A 154 -6.13 6.54 1.17
N ILE A 155 -5.13 7.42 1.30
CA ILE A 155 -4.60 8.15 0.15
C ILE A 155 -3.75 7.17 -0.64
N GLU A 156 -4.11 6.96 -1.90
CA GLU A 156 -3.32 6.11 -2.81
C GLU A 156 -2.18 6.94 -3.40
N PRO A 157 -0.92 6.50 -3.28
CA PRO A 157 0.22 7.27 -3.79
C PRO A 157 0.15 7.42 -5.30
N ALA A 158 0.03 8.65 -5.80
CA ALA A 158 -0.13 8.93 -7.23
C ALA A 158 1.13 8.58 -8.06
N SER A 159 2.31 8.71 -7.45
CA SER A 159 3.61 8.42 -8.06
C SER A 159 4.23 7.10 -7.58
N GLY A 160 3.42 6.22 -6.98
CA GLY A 160 3.89 4.95 -6.45
C GLY A 160 4.85 5.12 -5.26
N PHE A 161 5.93 4.32 -5.23
CA PHE A 161 6.89 4.32 -4.12
C PHE A 161 7.53 5.67 -3.84
N SER A 162 7.82 6.44 -4.88
CA SER A 162 8.50 7.74 -4.79
C SER A 162 7.58 8.92 -4.42
N ASP A 163 6.30 8.68 -4.21
CA ASP A 163 5.35 9.71 -3.80
C ASP A 163 5.73 10.29 -2.42
N PRO A 164 5.89 11.61 -2.26
CA PRO A 164 6.26 12.19 -0.98
C PRO A 164 5.27 11.94 0.17
N SER A 165 4.01 11.65 -0.17
CA SER A 165 2.97 11.30 0.80
C SER A 165 2.94 9.82 1.17
N HIS A 166 3.71 8.96 0.47
CA HIS A 166 3.71 7.53 0.70
C HIS A 166 4.58 7.12 1.89
N ILE A 167 5.79 7.69 1.95
CA ILE A 167 6.74 7.43 3.03
C ILE A 167 7.09 8.78 3.63
N ASP A 168 6.29 9.18 4.58
CA ASP A 168 6.55 10.34 5.40
C ASP A 168 7.02 9.92 6.80
N ASN A 169 7.12 10.83 7.73
CA ASN A 169 7.57 10.54 9.09
C ASN A 169 6.41 10.29 10.07
N THR A 170 5.18 10.13 9.57
CA THR A 170 4.03 9.82 10.42
C THR A 170 3.94 8.32 10.69
N PRO A 171 3.74 7.90 11.93
CA PRO A 171 3.60 6.47 12.25
C PRO A 171 2.22 5.96 11.82
N GLY A 172 2.20 4.93 10.98
CA GLY A 172 0.97 4.27 10.52
C GLY A 172 0.45 4.85 9.21
N ALA A 173 -0.60 4.24 8.68
CA ALA A 173 -1.25 4.69 7.47
C ALA A 173 -2.34 5.70 7.80
N GLU A 174 -2.41 6.78 7.03
CA GLU A 174 -3.47 7.78 7.14
C GLU A 174 -4.80 7.18 6.68
N ILE A 175 -5.83 7.37 7.49
CA ILE A 175 -7.19 6.97 7.14
C ILE A 175 -7.95 8.19 6.63
N VAL A 176 -8.17 8.21 5.32
CA VAL A 176 -8.94 9.23 4.62
C VAL A 176 -10.09 8.56 3.88
N PHE A 177 -11.25 8.58 4.50
CA PHE A 177 -12.43 7.91 3.95
C PHE A 177 -12.85 8.44 2.59
N GLY A 178 -13.09 7.53 1.65
CA GLY A 178 -13.54 7.81 0.29
C GLY A 178 -15.05 8.01 0.17
N SER A 179 -15.53 8.08 -1.07
CA SER A 179 -16.91 8.41 -1.39
C SER A 179 -17.92 7.36 -0.92
N LEU A 180 -17.58 6.07 -0.99
CA LEU A 180 -18.51 5.02 -0.60
C LEU A 180 -18.82 5.04 0.91
N SER A 181 -17.81 5.26 1.75
CA SER A 181 -18.02 5.35 3.20
C SER A 181 -18.81 6.60 3.62
N LYS A 182 -18.76 7.65 2.81
CA LYS A 182 -19.44 8.93 2.98
C LYS A 182 -20.74 9.03 2.19
N LEU A 183 -21.19 7.93 1.58
CA LEU A 183 -22.35 7.97 0.70
C LEU A 183 -23.59 8.42 1.48
N GLN A 184 -24.13 9.55 1.04
CA GLN A 184 -25.36 10.10 1.59
C GLN A 184 -26.54 9.35 1.04
N THR A 185 -27.42 8.89 1.91
CA THR A 185 -28.72 8.37 1.53
C THR A 185 -29.76 9.48 1.62
N ASN A 186 -30.46 9.66 0.52
CA ASN A 186 -31.43 10.74 0.35
C ASN A 186 -32.74 10.18 -0.19
N VAL A 187 -33.84 10.74 0.27
CA VAL A 187 -35.19 10.28 0.00
C VAL A 187 -35.85 11.00 -1.16
N SER A 188 -35.17 11.85 -1.87
CA SER A 188 -35.75 12.72 -2.89
C SER A 188 -35.99 12.03 -4.26
N GLY A 189 -35.59 10.78 -4.42
CA GLY A 189 -35.73 10.05 -5.68
C GLY A 189 -36.82 8.97 -5.63
N GLY A 190 -37.93 9.15 -6.23
CA GLY A 190 -38.88 8.14 -6.72
C GLY A 190 -39.56 7.18 -5.73
N PHE A 191 -38.87 6.64 -4.77
CA PHE A 191 -39.45 5.84 -3.68
C PHE A 191 -39.51 6.69 -2.41
N ASN A 192 -40.68 7.20 -2.08
CA ASN A 192 -40.87 8.09 -0.95
C ASN A 192 -40.80 7.31 0.39
N TYR A 193 -39.61 6.92 0.75
CA TYR A 193 -39.30 6.10 1.91
C TYR A 193 -39.01 7.00 3.12
N GLN A 194 -40.04 7.34 3.88
CA GLN A 194 -39.94 8.17 5.10
C GLN A 194 -39.19 9.52 4.91
N SER A 195 -39.67 10.35 4.00
CA SER A 195 -39.13 11.70 3.77
C SER A 195 -38.99 12.56 5.04
N SER A 196 -39.78 12.26 6.08
CA SER A 196 -39.72 12.95 7.37
C SER A 196 -38.41 12.77 8.15
N LEU A 197 -37.62 11.74 7.84
CA LEU A 197 -36.35 11.50 8.53
C LEU A 197 -35.16 12.30 7.95
N GLY A 198 -35.37 13.05 6.87
CA GLY A 198 -34.32 13.85 6.25
C GLY A 198 -33.20 13.03 5.60
N ASN A 199 -32.07 13.69 5.40
CA ASN A 199 -30.89 13.07 4.80
C ASN A 199 -30.01 12.44 5.87
N PHE A 200 -29.46 11.28 5.57
CA PHE A 200 -28.41 10.65 6.36
C PHE A 200 -27.07 10.93 5.70
N VAL A 201 -26.25 11.75 6.35
CA VAL A 201 -24.93 12.14 5.89
C VAL A 201 -23.89 11.45 6.76
N PRO A 202 -23.27 10.37 6.30
CA PRO A 202 -22.23 9.70 7.06
C PRO A 202 -21.06 10.64 7.34
N ASN A 203 -20.56 10.59 8.58
CA ASN A 203 -19.31 11.24 8.98
C ASN A 203 -18.36 10.16 9.52
N PRO A 204 -17.69 9.40 8.63
CA PRO A 204 -16.86 8.28 9.02
C PRO A 204 -15.73 8.69 9.94
N GLY A 205 -15.52 7.89 10.98
CA GLY A 205 -14.40 8.01 11.91
C GLY A 205 -13.63 6.70 12.02
N PHE A 206 -12.32 6.81 12.26
CA PHE A 206 -11.47 5.70 12.64
C PHE A 206 -10.77 6.05 13.94
N ASP A 207 -11.02 5.24 14.96
CA ASP A 207 -10.33 5.39 16.24
C ASP A 207 -9.03 4.57 16.22
N VAL A 208 -7.90 5.29 16.22
CA VAL A 208 -6.58 4.66 16.21
C VAL A 208 -6.24 3.95 17.53
N SER A 209 -6.98 4.21 18.60
CA SER A 209 -6.72 3.59 19.91
C SER A 209 -7.15 2.13 19.95
N ASP A 210 -8.31 1.81 19.39
CA ASP A 210 -8.86 0.45 19.36
C ASP A 210 -8.98 -0.15 17.94
N GLY A 211 -8.81 0.69 16.89
CA GLY A 211 -8.93 0.27 15.50
C GLY A 211 -10.38 0.11 15.05
N SER A 212 -11.30 0.90 15.60
CA SER A 212 -12.71 0.87 15.23
C SER A 212 -13.06 1.87 14.14
N CYS A 213 -13.98 1.43 13.25
CA CYS A 213 -14.64 2.29 12.28
C CYS A 213 -16.06 2.60 12.76
N SER A 214 -16.49 3.85 12.61
CA SER A 214 -17.83 4.33 12.98
C SER A 214 -18.44 5.19 11.89
N ASN A 215 -19.75 5.34 11.91
CA ASN A 215 -20.52 6.27 11.07
C ASN A 215 -20.27 6.13 9.58
N THR A 216 -19.96 4.91 9.10
CA THR A 216 -19.74 4.65 7.68
C THR A 216 -21.01 4.14 7.03
N TYR A 217 -21.32 4.56 5.81
CA TYR A 217 -22.44 4.04 5.02
C TYR A 217 -22.39 2.51 4.91
N CYS A 218 -21.25 1.96 4.53
CA CYS A 218 -21.09 0.51 4.31
C CYS A 218 -21.35 -0.34 5.56
N HIS A 219 -21.28 0.22 6.75
CA HIS A 219 -21.52 -0.48 8.01
C HIS A 219 -22.78 -0.07 8.73
N GLY A 220 -23.74 0.55 8.03
CA GLY A 220 -25.08 0.75 8.57
C GLY A 220 -25.48 2.19 8.84
N TYR A 221 -24.60 3.18 8.59
CA TYR A 221 -24.96 4.58 8.77
C TYR A 221 -25.76 5.11 7.58
N PHE A 222 -26.98 4.63 7.47
CA PHE A 222 -27.96 5.04 6.47
C PHE A 222 -29.36 4.97 7.06
N LYS A 223 -30.33 5.50 6.36
CA LYS A 223 -31.71 5.54 6.82
C LYS A 223 -32.27 4.15 7.14
N ASN A 224 -32.78 3.97 8.35
CA ASN A 224 -33.24 2.70 8.92
C ASN A 224 -32.15 1.62 9.05
N GLY A 225 -30.90 1.99 8.88
CA GLY A 225 -29.77 1.16 9.25
C GLY A 225 -29.49 1.16 10.75
N ASN A 226 -28.48 0.42 11.15
CA ASN A 226 -28.00 0.36 12.52
C ASN A 226 -26.89 1.40 12.70
N LEU A 227 -27.26 2.61 13.10
CA LEU A 227 -26.36 3.77 13.15
C LEU A 227 -25.21 3.60 14.15
N ASP A 228 -25.43 2.81 15.20
CA ASP A 228 -24.46 2.54 16.28
C ASP A 228 -23.59 1.32 15.99
N ASN A 229 -23.55 0.84 14.74
CA ASN A 229 -22.72 -0.30 14.37
C ASN A 229 -21.24 0.13 14.26
N ILE A 230 -20.52 0.04 15.38
CA ILE A 230 -19.08 0.28 15.46
C ILE A 230 -18.35 -1.03 15.15
N VAL A 231 -17.46 -0.99 14.17
CA VAL A 231 -16.80 -2.19 13.65
C VAL A 231 -15.32 -2.13 13.93
N LEU A 232 -14.81 -3.11 14.67
CA LEU A 232 -13.37 -3.28 14.87
C LEU A 232 -12.73 -3.81 13.58
N PHE A 233 -11.71 -3.12 13.10
CA PHE A 233 -10.97 -3.52 11.90
C PHE A 233 -10.32 -4.91 12.04
N THR A 234 -10.03 -5.33 13.27
CA THR A 234 -9.44 -6.63 13.61
C THR A 234 -10.44 -7.70 14.02
N ALA A 235 -11.76 -7.40 13.99
CA ALA A 235 -12.81 -8.30 14.52
C ALA A 235 -13.15 -9.51 13.63
N GLN A 236 -12.36 -9.76 12.61
CA GLN A 236 -12.40 -10.91 11.71
C GLN A 236 -13.70 -11.08 10.90
N SER A 237 -14.86 -11.34 11.47
CA SER A 237 -16.10 -11.58 10.73
C SER A 237 -17.33 -10.92 11.31
N GLN A 238 -17.25 -10.34 12.48
CA GLN A 238 -18.45 -9.90 13.21
C GLN A 238 -19.01 -8.57 12.71
N GLY A 239 -18.17 -7.69 12.13
CA GLY A 239 -18.61 -6.37 11.67
C GLY A 239 -19.53 -6.37 10.44
N ALA A 240 -19.65 -7.51 9.76
CA ALA A 240 -20.47 -7.68 8.57
C ALA A 240 -21.34 -8.95 8.63
N ALA A 241 -21.65 -9.43 9.82
CA ALA A 241 -22.61 -10.51 10.00
C ALA A 241 -24.02 -10.03 9.62
N CYS A 242 -24.89 -10.96 9.21
CA CYS A 242 -26.28 -10.64 8.91
C CYS A 242 -26.95 -9.91 10.07
N GLY A 243 -27.69 -8.85 9.77
CA GLY A 243 -28.35 -8.02 10.77
C GLY A 243 -27.50 -6.92 11.40
N THR A 244 -26.18 -6.84 11.15
CA THR A 244 -25.33 -5.81 11.77
C THR A 244 -25.52 -4.42 11.15
N CYS A 245 -25.62 -4.35 9.84
CA CYS A 245 -25.80 -3.08 9.13
C CYS A 245 -27.27 -2.65 9.07
N HIS A 246 -28.18 -3.59 8.93
CA HIS A 246 -29.63 -3.41 8.99
C HIS A 246 -30.26 -4.69 9.57
N GLY A 247 -31.36 -4.53 10.32
CA GLY A 247 -32.01 -5.65 11.00
C GLY A 247 -31.54 -5.84 12.44
N ASN A 248 -31.42 -7.08 12.89
CA ASN A 248 -31.06 -7.42 14.27
C ASN A 248 -29.77 -8.25 14.33
N ALA A 249 -28.68 -7.63 14.75
CA ALA A 249 -27.39 -8.28 14.89
C ALA A 249 -27.37 -9.44 15.90
N ALA A 250 -28.15 -9.34 16.99
CA ALA A 250 -28.17 -10.36 18.04
C ALA A 250 -28.79 -11.68 17.58
N THR A 251 -29.73 -11.61 16.63
CA THR A 251 -30.40 -12.79 16.08
C THR A 251 -29.91 -13.18 14.71
N GLY A 252 -29.03 -12.35 14.08
CA GLY A 252 -28.62 -12.54 12.71
C GLY A 252 -29.71 -12.28 11.67
N ASN A 253 -30.85 -11.69 12.09
CA ASN A 253 -31.98 -11.40 11.21
C ASN A 253 -31.69 -10.14 10.36
N PRO A 254 -31.56 -10.24 9.03
CA PRO A 254 -31.23 -9.08 8.16
C PRO A 254 -32.46 -8.20 7.84
N LEU A 255 -33.64 -8.52 8.34
CA LEU A 255 -34.86 -7.77 8.03
C LEU A 255 -34.75 -6.32 8.52
N PRO A 256 -34.81 -5.31 7.63
CA PRO A 256 -34.84 -3.92 8.03
C PRO A 256 -36.04 -3.57 8.90
N LYS A 257 -36.00 -2.46 9.63
CA LYS A 257 -37.05 -2.01 10.53
C LYS A 257 -38.39 -1.95 9.82
N THR A 258 -39.36 -2.71 10.38
CA THR A 258 -40.74 -2.72 9.92
C THR A 258 -41.55 -1.52 10.49
N PRO A 259 -42.76 -1.23 10.02
CA PRO A 259 -43.57 -0.15 10.56
C PRO A 259 -43.80 -0.24 12.08
N SER A 260 -43.92 -1.43 12.62
CA SER A 260 -44.04 -1.65 14.08
C SER A 260 -42.74 -1.31 14.85
N GLN A 261 -41.64 -1.21 14.18
CA GLN A 261 -40.30 -0.86 14.72
C GLN A 261 -39.89 0.58 14.34
N GLY A 262 -40.79 1.36 13.77
CA GLY A 262 -40.52 2.72 13.31
C GLY A 262 -39.83 2.80 11.93
N GLY A 263 -39.76 1.71 11.20
CA GLY A 263 -39.32 1.64 9.82
C GLY A 263 -40.46 1.62 8.80
N SER A 264 -40.20 1.20 7.60
CA SER A 264 -41.19 1.10 6.52
C SER A 264 -41.07 -0.20 5.71
N HIS A 265 -40.13 -1.06 6.06
CA HIS A 265 -39.94 -2.31 5.33
C HIS A 265 -41.12 -3.31 5.63
N PRO A 266 -41.69 -3.98 4.60
CA PRO A 266 -42.70 -5.03 4.81
C PRO A 266 -42.21 -6.11 5.78
N PRO A 267 -43.07 -6.64 6.64
CA PRO A 267 -42.67 -7.65 7.65
C PRO A 267 -42.55 -9.05 7.00
N SER A 268 -41.74 -9.16 5.95
CA SER A 268 -41.52 -10.41 5.21
C SER A 268 -40.06 -10.79 5.24
N LEU A 269 -39.78 -12.05 5.54
CA LEU A 269 -38.44 -12.65 5.46
C LEU A 269 -38.18 -13.28 4.06
N ASN A 270 -39.12 -13.23 3.13
CA ASN A 270 -38.90 -13.65 1.78
C ASN A 270 -38.22 -12.55 0.95
N CYS A 271 -36.96 -12.28 1.29
CA CYS A 271 -36.17 -11.20 0.68
C CYS A 271 -36.09 -11.35 -0.84
N GLN A 272 -35.97 -12.58 -1.34
CA GLN A 272 -35.85 -12.90 -2.75
C GLN A 272 -37.08 -12.47 -3.56
N GLN A 273 -38.25 -12.39 -2.97
CA GLN A 273 -39.47 -11.98 -3.66
C GLN A 273 -39.37 -10.55 -4.22
N CYS A 274 -38.70 -9.67 -3.49
CA CYS A 274 -38.54 -8.26 -3.88
C CYS A 274 -37.11 -7.93 -4.34
N HIS A 275 -36.12 -8.63 -3.79
CA HIS A 275 -34.67 -8.39 -4.01
C HIS A 275 -33.99 -9.59 -4.69
N GLY A 276 -34.71 -10.30 -5.57
CA GLY A 276 -34.20 -11.54 -6.18
C GLY A 276 -32.99 -11.40 -7.06
N ASP A 277 -32.73 -10.21 -7.57
CA ASP A 277 -31.53 -9.85 -8.29
C ASP A 277 -30.31 -9.54 -7.38
N VAL A 278 -30.52 -9.49 -6.07
CA VAL A 278 -29.47 -9.19 -5.07
C VAL A 278 -29.24 -10.34 -4.12
N VAL A 279 -30.30 -10.96 -3.62
CA VAL A 279 -30.25 -11.95 -2.55
C VAL A 279 -31.08 -13.19 -2.86
N GLU A 280 -30.53 -14.36 -2.58
CA GLU A 280 -31.26 -15.63 -2.52
C GLU A 280 -31.49 -16.04 -1.07
N ASN A 281 -32.63 -16.69 -0.88
CA ASN A 281 -32.97 -17.31 0.40
C ASN A 281 -33.19 -18.83 0.20
N ASN A 282 -32.22 -19.62 0.64
CA ASN A 282 -32.29 -21.08 0.60
C ASN A 282 -32.62 -21.62 1.99
N ASN A 283 -33.91 -21.76 2.27
CA ASN A 283 -34.41 -22.29 3.55
C ASN A 283 -33.90 -21.52 4.80
N GLY A 284 -33.92 -20.20 4.76
CA GLY A 284 -33.43 -19.33 5.82
C GLY A 284 -31.93 -18.98 5.74
N ASN A 285 -31.21 -19.57 4.78
CA ASN A 285 -29.82 -19.19 4.50
C ASN A 285 -29.79 -18.12 3.39
N TYR A 286 -29.49 -16.89 3.78
CA TYR A 286 -29.40 -15.75 2.86
C TYR A 286 -28.03 -15.69 2.23
N THR A 287 -27.98 -15.56 0.90
CA THR A 287 -26.76 -15.41 0.12
C THR A 287 -26.87 -14.20 -0.79
N ILE A 288 -25.89 -13.32 -0.77
CA ILE A 288 -25.81 -12.22 -1.74
C ILE A 288 -25.31 -12.79 -3.08
N VAL A 289 -26.18 -12.82 -4.05
CA VAL A 289 -25.89 -13.35 -5.41
C VAL A 289 -25.34 -12.29 -6.35
N ASN A 290 -25.67 -11.03 -6.11
CA ASN A 290 -25.12 -9.92 -6.87
C ASN A 290 -24.50 -8.86 -5.96
N LYS A 291 -23.19 -8.96 -5.81
CA LYS A 291 -22.41 -8.08 -4.94
C LYS A 291 -22.31 -6.64 -5.45
N GLU A 292 -22.46 -6.42 -6.76
CA GLU A 292 -22.45 -5.09 -7.35
C GLU A 292 -23.71 -4.28 -6.99
N LYS A 293 -24.79 -4.96 -6.66
CA LYS A 293 -26.06 -4.37 -6.28
C LYS A 293 -26.29 -4.28 -4.77
N HIS A 294 -25.38 -4.87 -3.96
CA HIS A 294 -25.44 -4.75 -2.51
C HIS A 294 -24.36 -3.77 -2.03
N ILE A 295 -24.72 -2.82 -1.20
CA ILE A 295 -23.84 -1.72 -0.74
C ILE A 295 -23.40 -0.81 -1.89
N ASN A 296 -24.31 -0.50 -2.82
CA ASN A 296 -24.04 0.34 -3.99
C ASN A 296 -24.67 1.75 -3.91
N GLY A 297 -25.34 2.07 -2.78
CA GLY A 297 -26.04 3.34 -2.63
C GLY A 297 -27.41 3.40 -3.28
N LYS A 298 -27.92 2.27 -3.72
CA LYS A 298 -29.20 2.17 -4.40
C LYS A 298 -30.13 1.19 -3.67
N LEU A 299 -31.41 1.40 -3.82
CA LEU A 299 -32.43 0.43 -3.43
C LEU A 299 -32.76 -0.43 -4.66
N ASN A 300 -32.36 -1.70 -4.60
CA ASN A 300 -32.60 -2.67 -5.68
C ASN A 300 -33.82 -3.50 -5.37
N VAL A 301 -34.92 -3.30 -6.08
CA VAL A 301 -36.23 -3.92 -5.82
C VAL A 301 -36.93 -4.24 -7.15
N PHE A 302 -37.45 -5.47 -7.28
CA PHE A 302 -38.17 -5.93 -8.46
C PHE A 302 -37.39 -5.67 -9.77
N ASP A 303 -36.12 -6.02 -9.79
CA ASP A 303 -35.17 -5.83 -10.89
C ASP A 303 -34.96 -4.36 -11.30
N ASN A 304 -35.43 -3.41 -10.51
CA ASN A 304 -35.19 -1.99 -10.72
C ASN A 304 -34.27 -1.42 -9.65
N GLU A 305 -33.60 -0.33 -10.01
CA GLU A 305 -32.67 0.37 -9.15
C GLU A 305 -33.17 1.79 -8.89
N PHE A 306 -33.31 2.14 -7.63
CA PHE A 306 -33.80 3.45 -7.18
C PHE A 306 -32.76 4.14 -6.31
N GLU A 307 -32.78 5.46 -6.26
CA GLU A 307 -32.00 6.23 -5.30
C GLU A 307 -32.41 5.87 -3.86
N PHE A 308 -31.39 5.72 -2.99
CA PHE A 308 -31.60 5.26 -1.61
C PHE A 308 -31.38 6.39 -0.59
#